data_f17ffa8261cdcaee062f502f00ae4c76
#
_entry.id   f17ffa8261cdcaee062f502f00ae4c76
#
_cell.length_a   1.000
_cell.length_b   1.000
_cell.length_c   1.000
_cell.angle_alpha   90.00
_cell.angle_beta   90.00
_cell.angle_gamma   90.00
#
_symmetry.space_group_name_H-M   'P 1'
#
loop_
_entity.id
_entity.type
_entity.pdbx_description
1 polymer ?
#
loop_
_entity_poly.entity_id
_entity_poly.type
_entity_poly.pdbx_seq_one_letter_code
_entity_poly.pdbx_strand_id
1 'polypeptide(L)'
;MSAPPAIELEDVSKRFGARWAVARLSYSLPAGRSLLLTGHNGSGKTTLLRMISTATFPTAGSIKIFGAETRRQRDELRHDVALLSHASFLYEDLTAAQNLTLVAEFLALDQRKELVASLLERIGLTDRADSPVRQFSAGMRKRLTIARLLMKKPKLALFDEPFGELDPAGILQMEGLLRELQAGGTTIVLATHLVEQGQALTQERLHLSQGRKETP
;
A
#
# COMPACT_ATOMS: atom_id res chain seq x y z
N MET A 1 7.97 25.98 11.87
CA MET A 1 8.68 24.77 11.36
C MET A 1 7.73 24.03 10.45
N SER A 2 8.14 23.72 9.22
CA SER A 2 7.30 22.92 8.30
C SER A 2 7.13 21.50 8.86
N ALA A 3 5.94 20.91 8.64
CA ALA A 3 5.70 19.51 9.01
C ALA A 3 6.73 18.58 8.34
N PRO A 4 7.15 17.49 9.00
CA PRO A 4 8.09 16.55 8.40
C PRO A 4 7.48 15.90 7.16
N PRO A 5 8.30 15.53 6.15
CA PRO A 5 7.82 14.80 4.97
C PRO A 5 7.21 13.45 5.39
N ALA A 6 6.27 12.95 4.59
CA ALA A 6 5.68 11.63 4.82
C ALA A 6 6.70 10.51 4.62
N ILE A 7 7.60 10.69 3.65
CA ILE A 7 8.68 9.73 3.37
C ILE A 7 9.97 10.51 3.18
N GLU A 8 11.02 10.09 3.87
CA GLU A 8 12.38 10.58 3.68
C GLU A 8 13.33 9.39 3.53
N LEU A 9 13.98 9.31 2.40
CA LEU A 9 14.96 8.26 2.05
C LEU A 9 16.34 8.92 1.95
N GLU A 10 17.31 8.44 2.73
CA GLU A 10 18.69 8.91 2.74
C GLU A 10 19.63 7.75 2.37
N ASP A 11 20.22 7.79 1.16
CA ASP A 11 21.15 6.78 0.62
C ASP A 11 20.69 5.33 0.81
N VAL A 12 19.39 5.10 0.68
CA VAL A 12 18.76 3.80 0.92
C VAL A 12 19.26 2.76 -0.06
N SER A 13 19.77 1.66 0.47
CA SER A 13 20.22 0.52 -0.32
C SER A 13 19.68 -0.79 0.26
N LYS A 14 19.28 -1.73 -0.60
CA LYS A 14 18.85 -3.09 -0.23
C LYS A 14 19.49 -4.12 -1.12
N ARG A 15 20.14 -5.10 -0.49
CA ARG A 15 20.78 -6.22 -1.17
C ARG A 15 20.17 -7.56 -0.75
N PHE A 16 20.00 -8.45 -1.71
CA PHE A 16 19.67 -9.86 -1.50
C PHE A 16 20.78 -10.71 -2.13
N GLY A 17 21.53 -11.43 -1.30
CA GLY A 17 22.73 -12.11 -1.74
C GLY A 17 23.73 -11.14 -2.40
N ALA A 18 24.12 -11.39 -3.63
CA ALA A 18 25.04 -10.53 -4.40
C ALA A 18 24.32 -9.40 -5.16
N ARG A 19 22.97 -9.42 -5.28
CA ARG A 19 22.21 -8.48 -6.12
C ARG A 19 21.68 -7.31 -5.30
N TRP A 20 21.92 -6.10 -5.78
CA TRP A 20 21.28 -4.88 -5.28
C TRP A 20 19.88 -4.74 -5.89
N ALA A 21 18.86 -4.71 -5.05
CA ALA A 21 17.49 -4.45 -5.45
C ALA A 21 17.16 -2.95 -5.43
N VAL A 22 17.79 -2.20 -4.50
CA VAL A 22 17.78 -0.73 -4.43
C VAL A 22 19.20 -0.30 -4.08
N ALA A 23 19.71 0.77 -4.70
CA ALA A 23 21.07 1.23 -4.53
C ALA A 23 21.16 2.75 -4.42
N ARG A 24 21.56 3.26 -3.25
CA ARG A 24 21.80 4.68 -2.93
C ARG A 24 20.65 5.61 -3.35
N LEU A 25 19.42 5.21 -3.00
CA LEU A 25 18.23 6.00 -3.32
C LEU A 25 18.00 7.06 -2.25
N SER A 26 17.99 8.33 -2.65
CA SER A 26 17.57 9.45 -1.82
C SER A 26 16.35 10.12 -2.46
N TYR A 27 15.30 10.33 -1.67
CA TYR A 27 14.04 10.94 -2.11
C TYR A 27 13.24 11.44 -0.91
N SER A 28 12.48 12.51 -1.11
CA SER A 28 11.55 13.04 -0.11
C SER A 28 10.18 13.23 -0.71
N LEU A 29 9.13 12.76 -0.03
CA LEU A 29 7.73 12.95 -0.41
C LEU A 29 7.02 13.73 0.70
N PRO A 30 6.48 14.92 0.42
CA PRO A 30 5.69 15.66 1.41
C PRO A 30 4.42 14.91 1.83
N ALA A 31 3.92 15.19 3.04
CA ALA A 31 2.66 14.63 3.52
C ALA A 31 1.47 15.09 2.65
N GLY A 32 0.49 14.22 2.45
CA GLY A 32 -0.69 14.46 1.62
C GLY A 32 -0.45 14.44 0.11
N ARG A 33 0.80 14.20 -0.35
CA ARG A 33 1.12 14.08 -1.78
C ARG A 33 1.00 12.65 -2.26
N SER A 34 0.87 12.49 -3.57
CA SER A 34 0.82 11.18 -4.22
C SER A 34 1.98 11.00 -5.21
N LEU A 35 2.61 9.83 -5.15
CA LEU A 35 3.79 9.46 -5.94
C LEU A 35 3.50 8.25 -6.81
N LEU A 36 3.76 8.38 -8.12
CA LEU A 36 3.85 7.25 -9.04
C LEU A 36 5.28 6.70 -9.06
N LEU A 37 5.41 5.44 -8.68
CA LEU A 37 6.66 4.70 -8.75
C LEU A 37 6.67 3.85 -10.02
N THR A 38 7.50 4.20 -10.99
CA THR A 38 7.60 3.50 -12.29
C THR A 38 8.94 2.78 -12.43
N GLY A 39 9.03 1.90 -13.42
CA GLY A 39 10.22 1.13 -13.77
C GLY A 39 9.87 -0.27 -14.25
N HIS A 40 10.80 -0.92 -14.95
CA HIS A 40 10.61 -2.29 -15.44
C HIS A 40 10.48 -3.32 -14.31
N ASN A 41 10.06 -4.54 -14.64
CA ASN A 41 9.99 -5.63 -13.66
C ASN A 41 11.39 -5.93 -13.10
N GLY A 42 11.49 -6.04 -11.78
CA GLY A 42 12.78 -6.21 -11.09
C GLY A 42 13.59 -4.92 -10.88
N SER A 43 13.06 -3.73 -11.21
CA SER A 43 13.72 -2.44 -10.96
C SER A 43 13.81 -2.04 -9.48
N GLY A 44 13.14 -2.75 -8.56
CA GLY A 44 13.20 -2.51 -7.12
C GLY A 44 11.94 -1.90 -6.51
N LYS A 45 10.85 -1.63 -7.27
CA LYS A 45 9.60 -1.02 -6.79
C LYS A 45 9.01 -1.73 -5.57
N THR A 46 8.69 -3.01 -5.70
CA THR A 46 8.16 -3.83 -4.59
C THR A 46 9.08 -3.83 -3.38
N THR A 47 10.41 -3.92 -3.60
CA THR A 47 11.39 -3.88 -2.52
C THR A 47 11.36 -2.54 -1.79
N LEU A 48 11.28 -1.44 -2.52
CA LEU A 48 11.16 -0.10 -1.95
C LEU A 48 9.87 0.04 -1.13
N LEU A 49 8.72 -0.35 -1.68
CA LEU A 49 7.44 -0.33 -0.96
C LEU A 49 7.49 -1.18 0.33
N ARG A 50 8.12 -2.35 0.28
CA ARG A 50 8.29 -3.21 1.47
C ARG A 50 9.22 -2.61 2.51
N MET A 51 10.22 -1.81 2.12
CA MET A 51 11.06 -1.09 3.08
C MET A 51 10.31 0.08 3.71
N ILE A 52 9.57 0.86 2.93
CA ILE A 52 8.74 1.97 3.42
C ILE A 52 7.65 1.44 4.36
N SER A 53 7.01 0.30 4.03
CA SER A 53 5.98 -0.33 4.90
C SER A 53 6.53 -1.00 6.16
N THR A 54 7.84 -0.92 6.41
CA THR A 54 8.52 -1.63 7.51
C THR A 54 8.47 -3.16 7.45
N ALA A 55 8.03 -3.74 6.32
CA ALA A 55 8.02 -5.19 6.12
C ALA A 55 9.45 -5.77 5.98
N THR A 56 10.40 -4.95 5.53
CA THR A 56 11.84 -5.26 5.53
C THR A 56 12.64 -4.00 5.81
N PHE A 57 13.91 -4.13 6.18
CA PHE A 57 14.78 -2.99 6.45
C PHE A 57 15.84 -2.81 5.35
N PRO A 58 16.31 -1.58 5.12
CA PRO A 58 17.42 -1.33 4.23
C PRO A 58 18.70 -2.01 4.74
N THR A 59 19.60 -2.39 3.82
CA THR A 59 20.94 -2.88 4.14
C THR A 59 21.85 -1.72 4.56
N ALA A 60 21.68 -0.55 3.93
CA ALA A 60 22.38 0.70 4.26
C ALA A 60 21.45 1.90 4.00
N GLY A 61 21.78 3.04 4.60
CA GLY A 61 20.97 4.25 4.56
C GLY A 61 19.85 4.22 5.60
N SER A 62 19.02 5.28 5.61
CA SER A 62 17.93 5.44 6.55
C SER A 62 16.61 5.75 5.85
N ILE A 63 15.49 5.34 6.48
CA ILE A 63 14.13 5.66 6.06
C ILE A 63 13.41 6.25 7.25
N LYS A 64 12.85 7.46 7.07
CA LYS A 64 11.94 8.08 8.04
C LYS A 64 10.56 8.22 7.42
N ILE A 65 9.53 7.95 8.22
CA ILE A 65 8.12 8.12 7.88
C ILE A 65 7.52 9.10 8.87
N PHE A 66 7.01 10.23 8.38
CA PHE A 66 6.55 11.35 9.21
C PHE A 66 7.57 11.76 10.28
N GLY A 67 8.86 11.72 9.93
CA GLY A 67 9.98 12.02 10.83
C GLY A 67 10.43 10.89 11.76
N ALA A 68 9.66 9.79 11.88
CA ALA A 68 9.98 8.63 12.69
C ALA A 68 10.86 7.63 11.91
N GLU A 69 11.96 7.17 12.52
CA GLU A 69 12.89 6.22 11.89
C GLU A 69 12.30 4.80 11.88
N THR A 70 12.23 4.19 10.70
CA THR A 70 11.58 2.88 10.51
C THR A 70 12.20 1.74 11.31
N ARG A 71 13.49 1.78 11.61
CA ARG A 71 14.17 0.76 12.41
C ARG A 71 13.84 0.84 13.89
N ARG A 72 13.64 2.06 14.41
CA ARG A 72 13.46 2.30 15.86
C ARG A 72 11.99 2.31 16.26
N GLN A 73 11.14 2.85 15.40
CA GLN A 73 9.72 3.11 15.69
C GLN A 73 8.79 2.27 14.80
N ARG A 74 9.21 1.04 14.48
CA ARG A 74 8.50 0.14 13.57
C ARG A 74 7.06 -0.11 13.97
N ASP A 75 6.83 -0.42 15.22
CA ASP A 75 5.50 -0.84 15.68
C ASP A 75 4.52 0.34 15.74
N GLU A 76 4.99 1.52 16.10
CA GLU A 76 4.22 2.77 16.03
C GLU A 76 3.83 3.10 14.57
N LEU A 77 4.82 3.04 13.66
CA LEU A 77 4.61 3.33 12.25
C LEU A 77 3.64 2.38 11.56
N ARG A 78 3.55 1.13 12.03
CA ARG A 78 2.63 0.15 11.48
C ARG A 78 1.16 0.53 11.63
N HIS A 79 0.80 1.38 12.56
CA HIS A 79 -0.56 1.91 12.67
C HIS A 79 -0.87 2.90 11.54
N ASP A 80 0.09 3.70 11.13
CA ASP A 80 -0.08 4.77 10.15
C ASP A 80 0.17 4.35 8.71
N VAL A 81 0.89 3.22 8.48
CA VAL A 81 1.28 2.77 7.14
C VAL A 81 0.52 1.51 6.75
N ALA A 82 -0.07 1.49 5.55
CA ALA A 82 -0.66 0.28 4.97
C ALA A 82 -0.02 -0.05 3.62
N LEU A 83 0.15 -1.35 3.34
CA LEU A 83 0.64 -1.85 2.06
C LEU A 83 -0.37 -2.82 1.46
N LEU A 84 -0.86 -2.50 0.26
CA LEU A 84 -1.54 -3.43 -0.62
C LEU A 84 -0.50 -4.00 -1.59
N SER A 85 -0.28 -5.32 -1.51
CA SER A 85 0.68 -6.04 -2.36
C SER A 85 -0.01 -7.24 -3.04
N HIS A 86 0.73 -7.97 -3.89
CA HIS A 86 0.22 -9.22 -4.46
C HIS A 86 -0.16 -10.26 -3.39
N ALA A 87 0.55 -10.30 -2.26
CA ALA A 87 0.17 -11.15 -1.15
C ALA A 87 -1.05 -10.55 -0.44
N SER A 88 -2.19 -11.22 -0.52
CA SER A 88 -3.45 -10.75 0.08
C SER A 88 -3.43 -10.79 1.61
N PHE A 89 -2.63 -11.69 2.21
CA PHE A 89 -2.63 -11.98 3.65
C PHE A 89 -4.05 -12.25 4.21
N LEU A 90 -4.93 -12.82 3.38
CA LEU A 90 -6.25 -13.27 3.78
C LEU A 90 -6.16 -14.70 4.34
N TYR A 91 -6.96 -14.98 5.32
CA TYR A 91 -7.15 -16.33 5.85
C TYR A 91 -8.16 -17.05 4.96
N GLU A 92 -7.70 -18.00 4.17
CA GLU A 92 -8.50 -18.66 3.12
C GLU A 92 -9.66 -19.49 3.66
N ASP A 93 -9.52 -20.06 4.86
CA ASP A 93 -10.56 -20.85 5.52
C ASP A 93 -11.59 -20.01 6.26
N LEU A 94 -11.31 -18.73 6.53
CA LEU A 94 -12.25 -17.80 7.12
C LEU A 94 -13.15 -17.18 6.03
N THR A 95 -14.36 -16.79 6.44
CA THR A 95 -15.27 -16.02 5.57
C THR A 95 -14.76 -14.60 5.37
N ALA A 96 -15.36 -13.87 4.41
CA ALA A 96 -15.04 -12.47 4.21
C ALA A 96 -15.31 -11.63 5.46
N ALA A 97 -16.47 -11.82 6.09
CA ALA A 97 -16.83 -11.16 7.33
C ALA A 97 -15.85 -11.48 8.48
N GLN A 98 -15.47 -12.76 8.63
CA GLN A 98 -14.51 -13.19 9.66
C GLN A 98 -13.12 -12.58 9.43
N ASN A 99 -12.65 -12.51 8.18
CA ASN A 99 -11.39 -11.86 7.84
C ASN A 99 -11.37 -10.38 8.27
N LEU A 100 -12.46 -9.65 8.02
CA LEU A 100 -12.57 -8.24 8.42
C LEU A 100 -12.73 -8.09 9.92
N THR A 101 -13.55 -8.94 10.56
CA THR A 101 -13.74 -8.93 12.01
C THR A 101 -12.41 -9.13 12.75
N LEU A 102 -11.61 -10.08 12.31
CA LEU A 102 -10.28 -10.32 12.88
C LEU A 102 -9.38 -9.08 12.81
N VAL A 103 -9.41 -8.36 11.69
CA VAL A 103 -8.65 -7.11 11.55
C VAL A 103 -9.19 -6.02 12.47
N ALA A 104 -10.52 -5.89 12.57
CA ALA A 104 -11.15 -4.93 13.47
C ALA A 104 -10.79 -5.21 14.95
N GLU A 105 -10.66 -6.48 15.32
CA GLU A 105 -10.20 -6.89 16.64
C GLU A 105 -8.74 -6.51 16.91
N PHE A 106 -7.84 -6.80 15.96
CA PHE A 106 -6.43 -6.40 16.07
C PHE A 106 -6.23 -4.90 16.16
N LEU A 107 -7.10 -4.12 15.50
CA LEU A 107 -7.08 -2.66 15.55
C LEU A 107 -7.86 -2.09 16.75
N ALA A 108 -8.45 -2.93 17.61
CA ALA A 108 -9.28 -2.55 18.75
C ALA A 108 -10.40 -1.55 18.40
N LEU A 109 -11.03 -1.73 17.21
CA LEU A 109 -12.07 -0.83 16.73
C LEU A 109 -13.40 -1.09 17.43
N ASP A 110 -14.17 -0.03 17.68
CA ASP A 110 -15.55 -0.10 18.13
C ASP A 110 -16.53 -0.38 16.97
N GLN A 111 -17.77 -0.75 17.30
CA GLN A 111 -18.86 -0.98 16.32
C GLN A 111 -18.45 -1.90 15.16
N ARG A 112 -17.74 -2.99 15.48
CA ARG A 112 -17.11 -3.89 14.50
C ARG A 112 -18.08 -4.49 13.49
N LYS A 113 -19.29 -4.86 13.93
CA LYS A 113 -20.29 -5.47 13.05
C LYS A 113 -20.78 -4.51 11.97
N GLU A 114 -21.12 -3.30 12.37
CA GLU A 114 -21.58 -2.24 11.48
C GLU A 114 -20.48 -1.83 10.50
N LEU A 115 -19.25 -1.71 10.99
CA LEU A 115 -18.09 -1.38 10.14
C LEU A 115 -17.80 -2.48 9.12
N VAL A 116 -17.85 -3.75 9.52
CA VAL A 116 -17.64 -4.89 8.62
C VAL A 116 -18.74 -4.94 7.56
N ALA A 117 -20.01 -4.76 7.95
CA ALA A 117 -21.14 -4.75 7.01
C ALA A 117 -20.99 -3.61 5.97
N SER A 118 -20.71 -2.40 6.43
CA SER A 118 -20.50 -1.22 5.57
C SER A 118 -19.33 -1.41 4.59
N LEU A 119 -18.22 -2.00 5.05
CA LEU A 119 -17.09 -2.27 4.18
C LEU A 119 -17.38 -3.35 3.13
N LEU A 120 -18.11 -4.42 3.51
CA LEU A 120 -18.53 -5.46 2.58
C LEU A 120 -19.47 -4.91 1.50
N GLU A 121 -20.39 -4.06 1.88
CA GLU A 121 -21.28 -3.34 0.94
C GLU A 121 -20.46 -2.48 -0.02
N ARG A 122 -19.55 -1.67 0.52
CA ARG A 122 -18.72 -0.76 -0.25
C ARG A 122 -17.85 -1.45 -1.30
N ILE A 123 -17.35 -2.66 -1.01
CA ILE A 123 -16.55 -3.44 -1.95
C ILE A 123 -17.38 -4.42 -2.80
N GLY A 124 -18.72 -4.39 -2.68
CA GLY A 124 -19.65 -5.24 -3.43
C GLY A 124 -19.49 -6.73 -3.11
N LEU A 125 -19.31 -7.08 -1.83
CA LEU A 125 -19.17 -8.46 -1.36
C LEU A 125 -20.19 -8.83 -0.27
N THR A 126 -21.29 -8.09 -0.13
CA THR A 126 -22.36 -8.36 0.85
C THR A 126 -22.90 -9.78 0.71
N ASP A 127 -23.25 -10.21 -0.53
CA ASP A 127 -23.81 -11.54 -0.81
C ASP A 127 -22.79 -12.68 -0.62
N ARG A 128 -21.54 -12.34 -0.36
CA ARG A 128 -20.42 -13.26 -0.14
C ARG A 128 -19.81 -13.13 1.26
N ALA A 129 -20.47 -12.39 2.15
CA ALA A 129 -20.00 -12.13 3.51
C ALA A 129 -19.64 -13.43 4.26
N ASP A 130 -20.48 -14.47 4.14
CA ASP A 130 -20.34 -15.75 4.82
C ASP A 130 -19.65 -16.83 3.96
N SER A 131 -19.15 -16.47 2.78
CA SER A 131 -18.41 -17.41 1.93
C SER A 131 -16.92 -17.45 2.32
N PRO A 132 -16.31 -18.65 2.45
CA PRO A 132 -14.87 -18.80 2.70
C PRO A 132 -14.04 -18.18 1.56
N VAL A 133 -12.95 -17.48 1.92
CA VAL A 133 -12.11 -16.76 0.97
C VAL A 133 -11.45 -17.68 -0.08
N ARG A 134 -11.23 -18.96 0.24
CA ARG A 134 -10.73 -19.94 -0.74
C ARG A 134 -11.63 -20.08 -1.98
N GLN A 135 -12.92 -19.73 -1.88
CA GLN A 135 -13.88 -19.77 -3.00
C GLN A 135 -13.89 -18.45 -3.80
N PHE A 136 -13.10 -17.46 -3.41
CA PHE A 136 -13.10 -16.16 -4.06
C PHE A 136 -12.26 -16.16 -5.34
N SER A 137 -12.73 -15.42 -6.35
CA SER A 137 -11.89 -15.05 -7.50
C SER A 137 -10.75 -14.12 -7.05
N ALA A 138 -9.74 -13.97 -7.90
CA ALA A 138 -8.63 -13.05 -7.64
C ALA A 138 -9.12 -11.61 -7.40
N GLY A 139 -10.07 -11.13 -8.22
CA GLY A 139 -10.70 -9.81 -8.06
C GLY A 139 -11.47 -9.67 -6.73
N MET A 140 -12.19 -10.71 -6.29
CA MET A 140 -12.87 -10.71 -4.99
C MET A 140 -11.87 -10.66 -3.83
N ARG A 141 -10.78 -11.43 -3.89
CA ARG A 141 -9.70 -11.36 -2.89
C ARG A 141 -9.06 -9.97 -2.85
N LYS A 142 -8.83 -9.36 -4.01
CA LYS A 142 -8.29 -7.99 -4.12
C LYS A 142 -9.21 -6.98 -3.44
N ARG A 143 -10.51 -7.02 -3.74
CA ARG A 143 -11.51 -6.15 -3.10
C ARG A 143 -11.56 -6.32 -1.58
N LEU A 144 -11.52 -7.56 -1.08
CA LEU A 144 -11.47 -7.81 0.37
C LEU A 144 -10.18 -7.28 1.03
N THR A 145 -9.03 -7.39 0.33
CA THR A 145 -7.76 -6.80 0.81
C THR A 145 -7.84 -5.27 0.88
N ILE A 146 -8.55 -4.64 -0.06
CA ILE A 146 -8.83 -3.19 -0.03
C ILE A 146 -9.66 -2.82 1.21
N ALA A 147 -10.72 -3.58 1.52
CA ALA A 147 -11.53 -3.33 2.73
C ALA A 147 -10.68 -3.37 4.00
N ARG A 148 -9.72 -4.30 4.11
CA ARG A 148 -8.76 -4.33 5.22
C ARG A 148 -7.89 -3.08 5.29
N LEU A 149 -7.44 -2.57 4.15
CA LEU A 149 -6.67 -1.33 4.10
C LEU A 149 -7.51 -0.14 4.57
N LEU A 150 -8.75 -0.03 4.09
CA LEU A 150 -9.69 1.03 4.47
C LEU A 150 -9.99 1.05 5.96
N MET A 151 -10.17 -0.14 6.56
CA MET A 151 -10.42 -0.28 7.99
C MET A 151 -9.31 0.35 8.84
N LYS A 152 -8.08 0.30 8.35
CA LYS A 152 -6.91 0.82 9.06
C LYS A 152 -6.83 2.36 9.04
N LYS A 153 -7.48 3.05 8.10
CA LYS A 153 -7.41 4.51 7.91
C LYS A 153 -5.97 5.04 7.90
N PRO A 154 -5.08 4.53 7.03
CA PRO A 154 -3.66 4.84 7.08
C PRO A 154 -3.38 6.30 6.70
N LYS A 155 -2.34 6.91 7.30
CA LYS A 155 -1.79 8.21 6.87
C LYS A 155 -0.92 8.06 5.61
N LEU A 156 -0.31 6.88 5.43
CA LEU A 156 0.49 6.51 4.25
C LEU A 156 -0.01 5.18 3.68
N ALA A 157 -0.54 5.20 2.48
CA ALA A 157 -1.01 4.02 1.75
C ALA A 157 -0.07 3.71 0.57
N LEU A 158 0.42 2.48 0.54
CA LEU A 158 1.34 1.97 -0.45
C LEU A 158 0.62 0.91 -1.30
N PHE A 159 0.66 1.07 -2.61
CA PHE A 159 -0.02 0.18 -3.55
C PHE A 159 0.98 -0.42 -4.53
N ASP A 160 1.12 -1.74 -4.51
CA ASP A 160 1.96 -2.52 -5.43
C ASP A 160 1.07 -3.25 -6.44
N GLU A 161 0.99 -2.72 -7.66
CA GLU A 161 0.15 -3.19 -8.77
C GLU A 161 -1.34 -3.33 -8.37
N PRO A 162 -2.00 -2.24 -7.92
CA PRO A 162 -3.36 -2.33 -7.41
C PRO A 162 -4.40 -2.68 -8.48
N PHE A 163 -4.13 -2.39 -9.74
CA PHE A 163 -5.04 -2.61 -10.86
C PHE A 163 -4.98 -4.04 -11.43
N GLY A 164 -3.93 -4.78 -11.10
CA GLY A 164 -3.78 -6.16 -11.53
C GLY A 164 -4.95 -7.03 -11.08
N GLU A 165 -5.40 -7.97 -11.93
CA GLU A 165 -6.47 -8.94 -11.65
C GLU A 165 -7.88 -8.33 -11.49
N LEU A 166 -8.05 -7.02 -11.78
CA LEU A 166 -9.33 -6.34 -11.76
C LEU A 166 -9.93 -6.26 -13.17
N ASP A 167 -11.24 -6.43 -13.26
CA ASP A 167 -12.04 -6.09 -14.43
C ASP A 167 -12.17 -4.55 -14.57
N PRO A 168 -12.69 -4.04 -15.69
CA PRO A 168 -12.84 -2.60 -15.90
C PRO A 168 -13.63 -1.90 -14.79
N ALA A 169 -14.67 -2.53 -14.25
CA ALA A 169 -15.45 -1.97 -13.15
C ALA A 169 -14.63 -1.92 -11.85
N GLY A 170 -13.83 -2.95 -11.57
CA GLY A 170 -12.91 -3.00 -10.44
C GLY A 170 -11.81 -1.94 -10.54
N ILE A 171 -11.31 -1.65 -11.75
CA ILE A 171 -10.34 -0.56 -11.97
C ILE A 171 -10.96 0.78 -11.61
N LEU A 172 -12.17 1.08 -12.08
CA LEU A 172 -12.87 2.33 -11.75
C LEU A 172 -13.14 2.45 -10.23
N GLN A 173 -13.50 1.37 -9.56
CA GLN A 173 -13.66 1.35 -8.11
C GLN A 173 -12.34 1.65 -7.39
N MET A 174 -11.22 1.07 -7.86
CA MET A 174 -9.89 1.33 -7.31
C MET A 174 -9.47 2.79 -7.50
N GLU A 175 -9.70 3.35 -8.68
CA GLU A 175 -9.43 4.78 -8.94
C GLU A 175 -10.24 5.69 -8.02
N GLY A 176 -11.54 5.41 -7.87
CA GLY A 176 -12.42 6.14 -6.95
C GLY A 176 -11.89 6.10 -5.51
N LEU A 177 -11.46 4.92 -5.05
CA LEU A 177 -10.86 4.74 -3.74
C LEU A 177 -9.56 5.56 -3.56
N LEU A 178 -8.66 5.53 -4.54
CA LEU A 178 -7.42 6.29 -4.48
C LEU A 178 -7.69 7.79 -4.38
N ARG A 179 -8.65 8.31 -5.17
CA ARG A 179 -9.08 9.72 -5.10
C ARG A 179 -9.69 10.08 -3.73
N GLU A 180 -10.48 9.20 -3.16
CA GLU A 180 -11.06 9.41 -1.82
C GLU A 180 -10.00 9.45 -0.73
N LEU A 181 -9.04 8.52 -0.74
CA LEU A 181 -7.92 8.52 0.20
C LEU A 181 -7.10 9.82 0.09
N GLN A 182 -6.85 10.28 -1.14
CA GLN A 182 -6.17 11.57 -1.39
C GLN A 182 -6.96 12.75 -0.85
N ALA A 183 -8.26 12.80 -1.11
CA ALA A 183 -9.14 13.86 -0.60
C ALA A 183 -9.18 13.88 0.93
N GLY A 184 -9.04 12.71 1.57
CA GLY A 184 -8.89 12.56 3.03
C GLY A 184 -7.49 12.90 3.56
N GLY A 185 -6.56 13.35 2.72
CA GLY A 185 -5.21 13.75 3.12
C GLY A 185 -4.21 12.59 3.26
N THR A 186 -4.59 11.36 2.87
CA THR A 186 -3.67 10.22 2.87
C THR A 186 -2.56 10.43 1.84
N THR A 187 -1.31 10.23 2.26
CA THR A 187 -0.17 10.17 1.35
C THR A 187 -0.20 8.83 0.60
N ILE A 188 -0.01 8.85 -0.72
CA ILE A 188 -0.10 7.64 -1.54
C ILE A 188 1.20 7.41 -2.31
N VAL A 189 1.68 6.17 -2.31
CA VAL A 189 2.69 5.68 -3.25
C VAL A 189 2.08 4.56 -4.08
N LEU A 190 2.02 4.76 -5.38
CA LEU A 190 1.43 3.86 -6.35
C LEU A 190 2.51 3.29 -7.28
N ALA A 191 2.81 2.00 -7.18
CA ALA A 191 3.63 1.29 -8.15
C ALA A 191 2.72 0.54 -9.13
N THR A 192 2.84 0.87 -10.43
CA THR A 192 2.09 0.18 -11.47
C THR A 192 2.80 0.23 -12.80
N HIS A 193 2.52 -0.75 -13.66
CA HIS A 193 2.93 -0.76 -15.06
C HIS A 193 1.91 -0.02 -15.95
N LEU A 194 0.70 0.26 -15.47
CA LEU A 194 -0.31 1.09 -16.14
C LEU A 194 0.01 2.57 -15.90
N VAL A 195 1.02 3.08 -16.65
CA VAL A 195 1.62 4.39 -16.39
C VAL A 195 0.62 5.53 -16.58
N GLU A 196 -0.23 5.47 -17.61
CA GLU A 196 -1.22 6.52 -17.91
C GLU A 196 -2.24 6.65 -16.77
N GLN A 197 -2.79 5.52 -16.29
CA GLN A 197 -3.70 5.50 -15.14
C GLN A 197 -3.01 6.02 -13.88
N GLY A 198 -1.77 5.58 -13.65
CA GLY A 198 -0.98 6.04 -12.51
C GLY A 198 -0.73 7.55 -12.54
N GLN A 199 -0.39 8.12 -13.70
CA GLN A 199 -0.17 9.55 -13.88
C GLN A 199 -1.45 10.38 -13.65
N ALA A 200 -2.61 9.89 -14.06
CA ALA A 200 -3.89 10.57 -13.83
C ALA A 200 -4.29 10.64 -12.34
N LEU A 201 -3.66 9.81 -11.50
CA LEU A 201 -3.96 9.67 -10.08
C LEU A 201 -2.87 10.21 -9.15
N THR A 202 -1.73 10.65 -9.69
CA THR A 202 -0.57 11.03 -8.86
C THR A 202 -0.01 12.39 -9.28
N GLN A 203 0.64 13.04 -8.33
CA GLN A 203 1.18 14.40 -8.50
C GLN A 203 2.68 14.39 -8.77
N GLU A 204 3.38 13.37 -8.32
CA GLU A 204 4.83 13.22 -8.46
C GLU A 204 5.17 11.90 -9.12
N ARG A 205 6.35 11.81 -9.72
CA ARG A 205 6.85 10.59 -10.35
C ARG A 205 8.28 10.31 -9.95
N LEU A 206 8.54 9.05 -9.61
CA LEU A 206 9.88 8.51 -9.39
C LEU A 206 10.08 7.31 -10.31
N HIS A 207 11.06 7.40 -11.22
CA HIS A 207 11.43 6.27 -12.08
C HIS A 207 12.59 5.49 -11.46
N LEU A 208 12.43 4.18 -11.34
CA LEU A 208 13.50 3.27 -10.90
C LEU A 208 14.02 2.44 -12.08
N SER A 209 15.34 2.49 -12.26
CA SER A 209 16.08 1.63 -13.18
C SER A 209 17.20 0.97 -12.41
N GLN A 210 17.28 -0.38 -12.45
CA GLN A 210 18.28 -1.18 -11.75
C GLN A 210 18.50 -0.78 -10.27
N GLY A 211 17.42 -0.49 -9.57
CA GLY A 211 17.44 -0.10 -8.15
C GLY A 211 17.86 1.34 -7.87
N ARG A 212 18.04 2.17 -8.88
CA ARG A 212 18.45 3.58 -8.76
C ARG A 212 17.36 4.51 -9.28
N LYS A 213 17.35 5.74 -8.76
CA LYS A 213 16.57 6.82 -9.35
C LYS A 213 17.18 7.17 -10.69
N GLU A 214 16.36 7.13 -11.73
CA GLU A 214 16.72 7.66 -13.05
C GLU A 214 16.06 9.03 -13.19
N THR A 215 16.89 10.02 -13.54
CA THR A 215 16.39 11.36 -13.92
C THR A 215 15.94 11.26 -15.37
N PRO A 216 14.71 11.71 -15.71
CA PRO A 216 14.22 11.71 -17.08
C PRO A 216 15.06 12.58 -18.02
#